data_5f0ec82b1f38251af99fe8d74fa75460
#
_entry.id   5f0ec82b1f38251af99fe8d74fa75460
#
_cell.length_a   1.000
_cell.length_b   1.000
_cell.length_c   1.000
_cell.angle_alpha   90.00
_cell.angle_beta   90.00
_cell.angle_gamma   90.00
#
_symmetry.space_group_name_H-M   'P 1'
#
loop_
_entity.id
_entity.type
_entity.pdbx_description
1 polymer ?
#
loop_
_entity_poly.entity_id
_entity_poly.type
_entity_poly.pdbx_seq_one_letter_code
_entity_poly.pdbx_strand_id
1 'polypeptide(L)'
;MLIENTLFGTINKVADSISILQQHEPPEGFFVAFSGGKDSVVTLDLVKRAGVKYSAHYHVMTIEPPDLIDFIKKEYPEVNLHYPEKDFYQLIIENGIPPLRQMRYCQRILKAPYGLNQSRVTGLRADESYKRRQRQQVEKDSNTGTLIVHPVFNFSSQDIWSYIRKYKVPYCKLYDLGFKRLSCLFCPFESKSQIALDLKLYPEIAQKIIAACQEAIDIRRGTNKEIRNFKSGEDMFYWWINHDKSKPPKDRNLDNLFEM
;
A
#
# COMPACT_ATOMS: atom_id res chain seq x y z
N MET A 1 10.39 9.44 20.74
CA MET A 1 10.10 10.92 20.83
C MET A 1 10.69 11.61 19.62
N LEU A 2 10.08 12.71 19.14
CA LEU A 2 10.62 13.46 17.98
C LEU A 2 11.96 14.15 18.27
N ILE A 3 12.24 14.42 19.52
CA ILE A 3 13.52 14.92 20.01
C ILE A 3 13.99 13.94 21.09
N GLU A 4 15.21 13.46 20.96
CA GLU A 4 15.84 12.50 21.86
C GLU A 4 17.19 13.04 22.35
N ASN A 5 17.36 13.13 23.65
CA ASN A 5 18.65 13.46 24.24
C ASN A 5 19.45 12.17 24.40
N THR A 6 20.60 12.11 23.77
CA THR A 6 21.52 10.98 23.83
C THR A 6 22.84 11.40 24.50
N LEU A 7 23.70 10.46 24.82
CA LEU A 7 25.05 10.75 25.34
C LEU A 7 25.91 11.54 24.34
N PHE A 8 25.53 11.54 23.06
CA PHE A 8 26.29 12.20 21.97
C PHE A 8 25.60 13.48 21.46
N GLY A 9 24.56 13.96 22.15
CA GLY A 9 23.83 15.16 21.77
C GLY A 9 22.33 14.96 21.59
N THR A 10 21.66 16.00 21.12
CA THR A 10 20.22 15.98 20.88
C THR A 10 19.93 15.59 19.44
N ILE A 11 19.19 14.50 19.25
CA ILE A 11 18.68 14.07 17.94
C ILE A 11 17.33 14.75 17.73
N ASN A 12 17.18 15.50 16.66
CA ASN A 12 15.91 16.05 16.22
C ASN A 12 15.47 15.39 14.91
N LYS A 13 14.65 14.34 15.02
CA LYS A 13 14.22 13.52 13.87
C LYS A 13 13.54 14.35 12.76
N VAL A 14 12.87 15.43 13.11
CA VAL A 14 12.20 16.32 12.13
C VAL A 14 13.25 17.14 11.37
N ALA A 15 14.20 17.75 12.07
CA ALA A 15 15.28 18.51 11.44
C ALA A 15 16.15 17.61 10.56
N ASP A 16 16.48 16.41 11.03
CA ASP A 16 17.27 15.43 10.29
C ASP A 16 16.54 14.99 9.00
N SER A 17 15.22 14.78 9.09
CA SER A 17 14.40 14.43 7.92
C SER A 17 14.35 15.55 6.88
N ILE A 18 14.25 16.80 7.33
CA ILE A 18 14.26 17.97 6.43
C ILE A 18 15.65 18.11 5.78
N SER A 19 16.71 18.00 6.57
CA SER A 19 18.09 18.11 6.08
C SER A 19 18.38 17.05 5.01
N ILE A 20 17.97 15.79 5.24
CA ILE A 20 18.21 14.71 4.29
C ILE A 20 17.47 14.92 2.95
N LEU A 21 16.25 15.47 3.01
CA LEU A 21 15.50 15.83 1.81
C LEU A 21 16.18 16.93 1.02
N GLN A 22 16.66 17.98 1.69
CA GLN A 22 17.36 19.09 1.06
C GLN A 22 18.72 18.67 0.46
N GLN A 23 19.46 17.80 1.16
CA GLN A 23 20.75 17.28 0.67
C GLN A 23 20.67 16.42 -0.57
N HIS A 24 19.51 15.75 -0.77
CA HIS A 24 19.31 14.80 -1.86
C HIS A 24 18.28 15.25 -2.89
N GLU A 25 17.88 16.53 -2.85
CA GLU A 25 16.95 17.08 -3.83
C GLU A 25 17.51 16.98 -5.25
N PRO A 26 16.83 16.25 -6.16
CA PRO A 26 17.25 16.19 -7.54
C PRO A 26 16.77 17.44 -8.31
N PRO A 27 17.45 17.83 -9.40
CA PRO A 27 17.09 19.04 -10.17
C PRO A 27 15.64 19.07 -10.63
N GLU A 28 15.08 17.90 -11.00
CA GLU A 28 13.69 17.71 -11.44
C GLU A 28 12.67 17.68 -10.29
N GLY A 29 13.14 17.55 -9.05
CA GLY A 29 12.30 17.35 -7.87
C GLY A 29 11.99 15.87 -7.61
N PHE A 30 11.46 15.60 -6.42
CA PHE A 30 11.13 14.24 -5.97
C PHE A 30 9.77 13.76 -6.49
N PHE A 31 9.71 12.48 -6.85
CA PHE A 31 8.47 11.73 -6.94
C PHE A 31 8.09 11.23 -5.54
N VAL A 32 7.03 11.77 -4.94
CA VAL A 32 6.56 11.36 -3.61
C VAL A 32 5.50 10.26 -3.76
N ALA A 33 5.84 9.05 -3.33
CA ALA A 33 4.90 7.94 -3.30
C ALA A 33 3.94 8.10 -2.11
N PHE A 34 2.76 8.62 -2.38
CA PHE A 34 1.73 8.89 -1.38
C PHE A 34 0.76 7.71 -1.28
N SER A 35 0.30 7.36 -0.09
CA SER A 35 -0.64 6.26 0.14
C SER A 35 -1.86 6.65 0.97
N GLY A 36 -1.96 7.91 1.42
CA GLY A 36 -3.00 8.38 2.35
C GLY A 36 -2.88 7.82 3.76
N GLY A 37 -1.96 6.88 4.01
CA GLY A 37 -1.69 6.33 5.34
C GLY A 37 -0.88 7.29 6.22
N LYS A 38 -0.93 7.10 7.55
CA LYS A 38 -0.30 7.97 8.55
C LYS A 38 1.18 8.28 8.28
N ASP A 39 1.92 7.29 7.77
CA ASP A 39 3.33 7.44 7.49
C ASP A 39 3.57 8.31 6.24
N SER A 40 2.72 8.17 5.22
CA SER A 40 2.81 8.96 3.99
C SER A 40 2.35 10.40 4.16
N VAL A 41 1.35 10.68 5.00
CA VAL A 41 0.93 12.06 5.28
C VAL A 41 2.02 12.83 6.03
N VAL A 42 2.70 12.18 6.97
CA VAL A 42 3.87 12.78 7.66
C VAL A 42 5.02 12.99 6.68
N THR A 43 5.28 12.02 5.80
CA THR A 43 6.31 12.12 4.77
C THR A 43 6.07 13.30 3.85
N LEU A 44 4.84 13.47 3.36
CA LEU A 44 4.49 14.59 2.48
C LEU A 44 4.59 15.94 3.20
N ASP A 45 4.17 16.03 4.46
CA ASP A 45 4.33 17.26 5.26
C ASP A 45 5.80 17.61 5.48
N LEU A 46 6.67 16.62 5.71
CA LEU A 46 8.12 16.83 5.81
C LEU A 46 8.72 17.32 4.49
N VAL A 47 8.30 16.79 3.36
CA VAL A 47 8.71 17.26 2.02
C VAL A 47 8.30 18.72 1.80
N LYS A 48 7.07 19.09 2.15
CA LYS A 48 6.59 20.48 2.09
C LYS A 48 7.43 21.41 2.98
N ARG A 49 7.72 20.99 4.21
CA ARG A 49 8.55 21.76 5.15
C ARG A 49 10.00 21.89 4.73
N ALA A 50 10.53 20.91 4.03
CA ALA A 50 11.87 20.96 3.47
C ALA A 50 12.01 22.01 2.35
N GLY A 51 10.89 22.44 1.75
CA GLY A 51 10.88 23.43 0.67
C GLY A 51 11.48 22.92 -0.62
N VAL A 52 11.62 21.60 -0.78
CA VAL A 52 12.17 20.95 -1.98
C VAL A 52 11.11 20.82 -3.07
N LYS A 53 11.53 20.72 -4.32
CA LYS A 53 10.64 20.46 -5.46
C LYS A 53 10.11 19.04 -5.37
N TYR A 54 8.82 18.85 -5.62
CA TYR A 54 8.20 17.52 -5.62
C TYR A 54 6.93 17.47 -6.47
N SER A 55 6.55 16.24 -6.81
CA SER A 55 5.21 15.87 -7.25
C SER A 55 4.73 14.68 -6.43
N ALA A 56 3.51 14.75 -5.89
CA ALA A 56 2.95 13.67 -5.08
C ALA A 56 1.96 12.84 -5.89
N HIS A 57 2.03 11.51 -5.75
CA HIS A 57 1.30 10.57 -6.59
C HIS A 57 0.69 9.45 -5.77
N TYR A 58 -0.59 9.16 -6.03
CA TYR A 58 -1.34 8.05 -5.47
C TYR A 58 -1.85 7.13 -6.60
N HIS A 59 -1.58 5.84 -6.50
CA HIS A 59 -2.07 4.84 -7.45
C HIS A 59 -3.32 4.19 -6.88
N VAL A 60 -4.45 4.43 -7.55
CA VAL A 60 -5.75 3.89 -7.19
C VAL A 60 -5.77 2.39 -7.52
N MET A 61 -6.05 1.57 -6.51
CA MET A 61 -6.14 0.11 -6.64
C MET A 61 -7.56 -0.37 -6.91
N THR A 62 -8.55 0.56 -6.87
CA THR A 62 -9.99 0.32 -7.07
C THR A 62 -10.66 -0.60 -6.04
N ILE A 63 -9.94 -0.94 -4.98
CA ILE A 63 -10.36 -1.79 -3.86
C ILE A 63 -10.01 -1.16 -2.50
N GLU A 64 -9.66 0.13 -2.48
CA GLU A 64 -9.48 0.88 -1.25
C GLU A 64 -10.81 1.24 -0.59
N PRO A 65 -10.81 1.53 0.72
CA PRO A 65 -11.93 2.20 1.35
C PRO A 65 -12.28 3.50 0.60
N PRO A 66 -13.54 3.73 0.20
CA PRO A 66 -13.97 4.99 -0.41
C PRO A 66 -13.57 6.21 0.41
N ASP A 67 -13.69 6.11 1.75
CA ASP A 67 -13.30 7.14 2.70
C ASP A 67 -11.83 7.58 2.56
N LEU A 68 -10.95 6.68 2.15
CA LEU A 68 -9.54 7.01 1.91
C LEU A 68 -9.37 7.89 0.68
N ILE A 69 -10.08 7.57 -0.40
CA ILE A 69 -10.04 8.34 -1.65
C ILE A 69 -10.63 9.74 -1.43
N ASP A 70 -11.76 9.83 -0.73
CA ASP A 70 -12.41 11.10 -0.39
C ASP A 70 -11.53 11.96 0.52
N PHE A 71 -10.88 11.34 1.49
CA PHE A 71 -9.90 12.00 2.35
C PHE A 71 -8.73 12.58 1.52
N ILE A 72 -8.17 11.81 0.60
CA ILE A 72 -7.06 12.27 -0.25
C ILE A 72 -7.50 13.44 -1.12
N LYS A 73 -8.64 13.34 -1.79
CA LYS A 73 -9.17 14.41 -2.64
C LYS A 73 -9.44 15.70 -1.88
N LYS A 74 -9.93 15.58 -0.65
CA LYS A 74 -10.30 16.72 0.19
C LYS A 74 -9.10 17.39 0.84
N GLU A 75 -8.25 16.62 1.50
CA GLU A 75 -7.18 17.16 2.35
C GLU A 75 -5.83 17.30 1.62
N TYR A 76 -5.67 16.61 0.47
CA TYR A 76 -4.44 16.58 -0.33
C TYR A 76 -4.73 16.74 -1.82
N PRO A 77 -5.40 17.84 -2.23
CA PRO A 77 -5.81 18.06 -3.63
C PRO A 77 -4.63 18.17 -4.61
N GLU A 78 -3.42 18.42 -4.10
CA GLU A 78 -2.18 18.45 -4.89
C GLU A 78 -1.65 17.06 -5.25
N VAL A 79 -2.21 15.98 -4.69
CA VAL A 79 -1.80 14.61 -4.99
C VAL A 79 -2.43 14.16 -6.30
N ASN A 80 -1.60 13.80 -7.26
CA ASN A 80 -2.03 13.25 -8.53
C ASN A 80 -2.56 11.83 -8.36
N LEU A 81 -3.85 11.63 -8.63
CA LEU A 81 -4.51 10.32 -8.57
C LEU A 81 -4.35 9.62 -9.93
N HIS A 82 -3.71 8.46 -9.94
CA HIS A 82 -3.55 7.61 -11.12
C HIS A 82 -4.56 6.47 -11.08
N TYR A 83 -5.51 6.50 -11.99
CA TYR A 83 -6.50 5.44 -12.16
C TYR A 83 -5.97 4.40 -13.15
N PRO A 84 -6.08 3.10 -12.84
CA PRO A 84 -5.68 2.05 -13.77
C PRO A 84 -6.69 1.92 -14.92
N GLU A 85 -6.24 1.40 -16.06
CA GLU A 85 -7.12 1.06 -17.19
C GLU A 85 -8.11 -0.05 -16.85
N LYS A 86 -7.66 -1.04 -16.05
CA LYS A 86 -8.45 -2.16 -15.57
C LYS A 86 -8.58 -2.08 -14.06
N ASP A 87 -9.80 -2.25 -13.56
CA ASP A 87 -10.03 -2.29 -12.14
C ASP A 87 -9.65 -3.65 -11.53
N PHE A 88 -9.68 -3.73 -10.22
CA PHE A 88 -9.33 -4.93 -9.48
C PHE A 88 -10.27 -6.11 -9.79
N TYR A 89 -11.53 -5.83 -10.06
CA TYR A 89 -12.54 -6.85 -10.35
C TYR A 89 -12.31 -7.47 -11.73
N GLN A 90 -12.03 -6.65 -12.74
CA GLN A 90 -11.65 -7.11 -14.08
C GLN A 90 -10.39 -7.98 -14.03
N LEU A 91 -9.41 -7.62 -13.19
CA LEU A 91 -8.21 -8.44 -13.03
C LEU A 91 -8.49 -9.80 -12.38
N ILE A 92 -9.46 -9.91 -11.47
CA ILE A 92 -9.89 -11.22 -10.94
C ILE A 92 -10.48 -12.07 -12.06
N ILE A 93 -11.37 -11.50 -12.87
CA ILE A 93 -12.03 -12.19 -13.98
C ILE A 93 -10.99 -12.72 -14.97
N GLU A 94 -10.06 -11.87 -15.40
CA GLU A 94 -9.01 -12.24 -16.37
C GLU A 94 -8.05 -13.30 -15.83
N ASN A 95 -7.59 -13.15 -14.59
CA ASN A 95 -6.68 -14.10 -13.97
C ASN A 95 -7.38 -15.35 -13.40
N GLY A 96 -8.71 -15.30 -13.29
CA GLY A 96 -9.56 -16.41 -12.82
C GLY A 96 -9.49 -16.66 -11.32
N ILE A 97 -8.75 -15.88 -10.58
CA ILE A 97 -8.55 -16.03 -9.13
C ILE A 97 -8.08 -14.67 -8.55
N PRO A 98 -8.49 -14.29 -7.34
CA PRO A 98 -7.96 -13.11 -6.67
C PRO A 98 -6.44 -13.21 -6.43
N PRO A 99 -5.72 -12.07 -6.32
CA PRO A 99 -4.26 -12.07 -6.17
C PRO A 99 -3.83 -12.74 -4.87
N LEU A 100 -2.78 -13.55 -4.96
CA LEU A 100 -2.20 -14.26 -3.84
C LEU A 100 -0.89 -13.60 -3.38
N ARG A 101 -0.37 -14.01 -2.22
CA ARG A 101 0.94 -13.55 -1.73
C ARG A 101 2.08 -13.86 -2.68
N GLN A 102 2.01 -14.99 -3.36
CA GLN A 102 3.01 -15.44 -4.34
C GLN A 102 2.73 -14.86 -5.74
N MET A 103 1.46 -14.60 -6.07
CA MET A 103 1.01 -14.09 -7.36
C MET A 103 0.39 -12.70 -7.18
N ARG A 104 1.23 -11.68 -7.10
CA ARG A 104 0.83 -10.29 -6.79
C ARG A 104 0.62 -9.47 -8.07
N TYR A 105 -0.18 -9.97 -8.99
CA TYR A 105 -0.49 -9.26 -10.23
C TYR A 105 -1.10 -7.88 -9.99
N CYS A 106 -1.86 -7.70 -8.90
CA CYS A 106 -2.39 -6.40 -8.50
C CYS A 106 -1.29 -5.34 -8.31
N GLN A 107 -0.12 -5.70 -7.76
CA GLN A 107 0.99 -4.76 -7.64
C GLN A 107 1.64 -4.45 -8.98
N ARG A 108 1.81 -5.45 -9.82
CA ARG A 108 2.45 -5.31 -11.13
C ARG A 108 1.61 -4.46 -12.09
N ILE A 109 0.29 -4.61 -12.04
CA ILE A 109 -0.63 -3.98 -13.00
C ILE A 109 -1.17 -2.65 -12.45
N LEU A 110 -1.69 -2.64 -11.22
CA LEU A 110 -2.36 -1.46 -10.66
C LEU A 110 -1.39 -0.45 -10.03
N LYS A 111 -0.24 -0.91 -9.52
CA LYS A 111 0.84 -0.03 -9.04
C LYS A 111 1.93 0.17 -10.09
N ALA A 112 1.57 0.05 -11.37
CA ALA A 112 2.48 0.12 -12.49
C ALA A 112 3.61 1.18 -12.32
N PRO A 113 4.71 1.06 -13.06
CA PRO A 113 6.03 1.62 -12.73
C PRO A 113 6.14 3.15 -12.85
N TYR A 114 5.18 3.88 -12.28
CA TYR A 114 5.27 5.33 -12.21
C TYR A 114 6.43 5.75 -11.31
N GLY A 115 7.20 6.71 -11.76
CA GLY A 115 8.32 7.27 -11.02
C GLY A 115 9.54 6.36 -10.89
N LEU A 116 9.64 5.24 -11.61
CA LEU A 116 10.80 4.34 -11.52
C LEU A 116 12.11 5.00 -11.95
N ASN A 117 12.06 5.90 -12.92
CA ASN A 117 13.23 6.62 -13.42
C ASN A 117 13.42 8.00 -12.74
N GLN A 118 12.76 8.23 -11.62
CA GLN A 118 12.85 9.46 -10.83
C GLN A 118 13.34 9.16 -9.42
N SER A 119 14.00 10.13 -8.80
CA SER A 119 14.33 10.05 -7.38
C SER A 119 13.05 10.10 -6.56
N ARG A 120 12.87 9.14 -5.65
CA ARG A 120 11.61 8.90 -4.95
C ARG A 120 11.72 9.19 -3.46
N VAL A 121 10.61 9.67 -2.89
CA VAL A 121 10.42 9.76 -1.45
C VAL A 121 9.31 8.80 -1.04
N THR A 122 9.55 8.00 0.00
CA THR A 122 8.56 7.05 0.53
C THR A 122 8.47 7.09 2.05
N GLY A 123 7.29 6.77 2.58
CA GLY A 123 7.03 6.70 4.02
C GLY A 123 7.46 5.38 4.68
N LEU A 124 8.56 4.76 4.23
CA LEU A 124 9.07 3.53 4.81
C LEU A 124 9.75 3.79 6.15
N ARG A 125 9.45 2.94 7.16
CA ARG A 125 10.07 2.99 8.50
C ARG A 125 10.78 1.68 8.85
N ALA A 126 11.93 1.79 9.50
CA ALA A 126 12.67 0.63 10.01
C ALA A 126 11.86 -0.20 11.02
N ASP A 127 11.01 0.48 11.80
CA ASP A 127 10.19 -0.11 12.86
C ASP A 127 9.07 -1.06 12.37
N GLU A 128 8.71 -1.03 11.08
CA GLU A 128 7.58 -1.80 10.55
C GLU A 128 7.86 -3.30 10.37
N SER A 129 9.12 -3.69 10.14
CA SER A 129 9.51 -5.09 10.03
C SER A 129 11.02 -5.29 10.02
N TYR A 130 11.46 -6.53 10.33
CA TYR A 130 12.88 -6.90 10.24
C TYR A 130 13.48 -6.60 8.86
N LYS A 131 12.80 -6.96 7.75
CA LYS A 131 13.28 -6.70 6.39
C LYS A 131 13.42 -5.21 6.10
N ARG A 132 12.53 -4.34 6.65
CA ARG A 132 12.63 -2.89 6.46
C ARG A 132 13.77 -2.28 7.25
N ARG A 133 14.09 -2.83 8.43
CA ARG A 133 15.23 -2.42 9.25
C ARG A 133 16.58 -2.64 8.57
N GLN A 134 16.66 -3.59 7.62
CA GLN A 134 17.87 -3.86 6.84
C GLN A 134 18.08 -2.85 5.70
N ARG A 135 17.14 -1.97 5.44
CA ARG A 135 17.25 -0.92 4.43
C ARG A 135 17.98 0.29 4.98
N GLN A 136 18.33 1.21 4.12
CA GLN A 136 18.98 2.48 4.47
C GLN A 136 17.98 3.63 4.35
N GLN A 137 18.23 4.72 5.08
CA GLN A 137 17.40 5.91 5.01
C GLN A 137 17.49 6.58 3.63
N VAL A 138 18.63 6.49 2.98
CA VAL A 138 18.86 6.86 1.57
C VAL A 138 19.50 5.68 0.87
N GLU A 139 18.91 5.22 -0.19
CA GLU A 139 19.40 4.08 -0.95
C GLU A 139 19.22 4.28 -2.46
N LYS A 140 19.93 3.50 -3.25
CA LYS A 140 19.74 3.45 -4.70
C LYS A 140 18.84 2.27 -5.06
N ASP A 141 17.88 2.53 -5.95
CA ASP A 141 17.10 1.46 -6.57
C ASP A 141 18.04 0.55 -7.38
N SER A 142 18.02 -0.75 -7.10
CA SER A 142 18.92 -1.72 -7.73
C SER A 142 18.72 -1.87 -9.25
N ASN A 143 17.52 -1.54 -9.74
CA ASN A 143 17.17 -1.72 -11.15
C ASN A 143 17.43 -0.45 -11.97
N THR A 144 17.17 0.73 -11.38
CA THR A 144 17.21 2.00 -12.10
C THR A 144 18.39 2.89 -11.68
N GLY A 145 19.02 2.62 -10.54
CA GLY A 145 20.06 3.45 -9.97
C GLY A 145 19.57 4.78 -9.37
N THR A 146 18.26 5.07 -9.45
CA THR A 146 17.67 6.30 -8.91
C THR A 146 17.67 6.30 -7.38
N LEU A 147 17.70 7.48 -6.77
CA LEU A 147 17.67 7.59 -5.31
C LEU A 147 16.27 7.31 -4.74
N ILE A 148 16.25 6.66 -3.59
CA ILE A 148 15.06 6.50 -2.76
C ILE A 148 15.38 7.06 -1.38
N VAL A 149 14.62 8.07 -0.96
CA VAL A 149 14.77 8.72 0.34
C VAL A 149 13.59 8.34 1.24
N HIS A 150 13.89 7.95 2.48
CA HIS A 150 12.92 7.57 3.49
C HIS A 150 12.99 8.54 4.69
N PRO A 151 12.35 9.72 4.62
CA PRO A 151 12.51 10.75 5.65
C PRO A 151 12.10 10.29 7.06
N VAL A 152 11.08 9.41 7.12
CA VAL A 152 10.55 8.86 8.37
C VAL A 152 11.17 7.53 8.78
N PHE A 153 12.30 7.13 8.19
CA PHE A 153 12.94 5.83 8.40
C PHE A 153 13.16 5.50 9.87
N ASN A 154 13.66 6.47 10.64
CA ASN A 154 13.98 6.34 12.06
C ASN A 154 12.81 6.69 13.00
N PHE A 155 11.60 6.90 12.47
CA PHE A 155 10.43 7.20 13.29
C PHE A 155 9.78 5.90 13.78
N SER A 156 9.48 5.85 15.08
CA SER A 156 8.56 4.85 15.62
C SER A 156 7.11 5.17 15.26
N SER A 157 6.22 4.22 15.46
CA SER A 157 4.78 4.48 15.29
C SER A 157 4.29 5.59 16.23
N GLN A 158 4.86 5.69 17.44
CA GLN A 158 4.56 6.74 18.39
C GLN A 158 5.05 8.11 17.91
N ASP A 159 6.21 8.17 17.25
CA ASP A 159 6.74 9.41 16.66
C ASP A 159 5.84 9.93 15.55
N ILE A 160 5.34 9.06 14.68
CA ILE A 160 4.38 9.42 13.63
C ILE A 160 3.13 10.06 14.22
N TRP A 161 2.51 9.45 15.20
CA TRP A 161 1.32 10.01 15.85
C TRP A 161 1.61 11.29 16.65
N SER A 162 2.79 11.38 17.25
CA SER A 162 3.24 12.60 17.94
C SER A 162 3.45 13.75 16.95
N TYR A 163 4.00 13.44 15.77
CA TYR A 163 4.14 14.40 14.69
C TYR A 163 2.78 14.91 14.20
N ILE A 164 1.87 13.99 13.87
CA ILE A 164 0.51 14.31 13.41
C ILE A 164 -0.20 15.26 14.39
N ARG A 165 -0.15 14.95 15.68
CA ARG A 165 -0.77 15.81 16.72
C ARG A 165 -0.07 17.16 16.87
N LYS A 166 1.26 17.16 16.91
CA LYS A 166 2.06 18.38 17.11
C LYS A 166 1.88 19.38 15.98
N TYR A 167 1.89 18.88 14.74
CA TYR A 167 1.82 19.72 13.55
C TYR A 167 0.42 19.79 12.93
N LYS A 168 -0.58 19.16 13.58
CA LYS A 168 -1.97 19.13 13.14
C LYS A 168 -2.12 18.64 11.69
N VAL A 169 -1.32 17.63 11.31
CA VAL A 169 -1.36 17.05 9.96
C VAL A 169 -2.68 16.31 9.77
N PRO A 170 -3.46 16.59 8.71
CA PRO A 170 -4.68 15.85 8.43
C PRO A 170 -4.38 14.35 8.25
N TYR A 171 -5.24 13.48 8.83
CA TYR A 171 -5.16 12.04 8.69
C TYR A 171 -6.55 11.44 8.47
N CYS A 172 -6.61 10.27 7.84
CA CYS A 172 -7.88 9.61 7.53
C CYS A 172 -8.56 9.09 8.80
N LYS A 173 -9.84 9.42 8.97
CA LYS A 173 -10.67 9.03 10.13
C LYS A 173 -10.83 7.52 10.33
N LEU A 174 -10.50 6.71 9.34
CA LEU A 174 -10.50 5.26 9.47
C LEU A 174 -9.58 4.77 10.61
N TYR A 175 -8.54 5.53 10.95
CA TYR A 175 -7.71 5.22 12.12
C TYR A 175 -8.50 5.32 13.44
N ASP A 176 -9.44 6.25 13.54
CA ASP A 176 -10.31 6.42 14.72
C ASP A 176 -11.33 5.28 14.83
N LEU A 177 -11.64 4.61 13.72
CA LEU A 177 -12.49 3.42 13.66
C LEU A 177 -11.75 2.10 13.95
N GLY A 178 -10.46 2.19 14.28
CA GLY A 178 -9.66 1.03 14.68
C GLY A 178 -8.77 0.43 13.58
N PHE A 179 -8.71 1.03 12.40
CA PHE A 179 -7.75 0.64 11.37
C PHE A 179 -6.32 0.89 11.87
N LYS A 180 -5.49 -0.13 11.83
CA LYS A 180 -4.06 0.01 12.20
C LYS A 180 -3.21 0.46 11.01
N ARG A 181 -3.69 0.17 9.83
CA ARG A 181 -3.06 0.47 8.55
C ARG A 181 -4.14 0.71 7.51
N LEU A 182 -3.90 1.66 6.60
CA LEU A 182 -4.74 1.87 5.41
C LEU A 182 -4.09 1.18 4.21
N SER A 183 -4.85 0.30 3.58
CA SER A 183 -4.44 -0.49 2.42
C SER A 183 -5.66 -0.96 1.64
N CYS A 184 -5.45 -1.79 0.62
CA CYS A 184 -6.55 -2.45 -0.09
C CYS A 184 -7.38 -3.28 0.88
N LEU A 185 -8.71 -3.18 0.79
CA LEU A 185 -9.64 -3.99 1.56
C LEU A 185 -9.45 -5.49 1.26
N PHE A 186 -9.69 -6.33 2.26
CA PHE A 186 -9.63 -7.79 2.17
C PHE A 186 -8.27 -8.34 1.71
N CYS A 187 -7.20 -7.54 1.78
CA CYS A 187 -5.89 -7.95 1.33
C CYS A 187 -5.39 -9.16 2.14
N PRO A 188 -4.94 -10.27 1.51
CA PRO A 188 -4.44 -11.45 2.23
C PRO A 188 -3.18 -11.18 3.07
N PHE A 189 -2.61 -9.98 2.99
CA PHE A 189 -1.53 -9.53 3.89
C PHE A 189 -2.03 -8.88 5.18
N GLU A 190 -3.32 -8.61 5.29
CA GLU A 190 -3.92 -8.03 6.49
C GLU A 190 -4.11 -9.07 7.60
N SER A 191 -4.31 -8.58 8.83
CA SER A 191 -4.66 -9.42 9.96
C SER A 191 -6.12 -9.87 9.88
N LYS A 192 -6.46 -10.99 10.52
CA LYS A 192 -7.85 -11.45 10.60
C LYS A 192 -8.78 -10.40 11.21
N SER A 193 -8.29 -9.65 12.22
CA SER A 193 -9.07 -8.57 12.83
C SER A 193 -9.32 -7.40 11.86
N GLN A 194 -8.36 -7.10 10.98
CA GLN A 194 -8.55 -6.07 9.96
C GLN A 194 -9.58 -6.54 8.92
N ILE A 195 -9.46 -7.77 8.43
CA ILE A 195 -10.43 -8.36 7.47
C ILE A 195 -11.85 -8.39 8.07
N ALA A 196 -11.99 -8.70 9.36
CA ALA A 196 -13.29 -8.67 10.03
C ALA A 196 -13.86 -7.24 10.09
N LEU A 197 -13.02 -6.23 10.29
CA LEU A 197 -13.42 -4.83 10.25
C LEU A 197 -13.82 -4.41 8.84
N ASP A 198 -13.08 -4.83 7.82
CA ASP A 198 -13.39 -4.59 6.41
C ASP A 198 -14.77 -5.18 6.03
N LEU A 199 -15.04 -6.43 6.43
CA LEU A 199 -16.33 -7.09 6.20
C LEU A 199 -17.50 -6.35 6.87
N LYS A 200 -17.25 -5.79 8.06
CA LYS A 200 -18.26 -5.04 8.80
C LYS A 200 -18.57 -3.69 8.17
N LEU A 201 -17.55 -2.99 7.68
CA LEU A 201 -17.70 -1.61 7.20
C LEU A 201 -17.97 -1.50 5.70
N TYR A 202 -17.50 -2.48 4.91
CA TYR A 202 -17.57 -2.45 3.44
C TYR A 202 -18.15 -3.75 2.84
N PRO A 203 -19.32 -4.22 3.32
CA PRO A 203 -19.91 -5.46 2.80
C PRO A 203 -20.24 -5.38 1.30
N GLU A 204 -20.54 -4.17 0.79
CA GLU A 204 -20.83 -3.95 -0.63
C GLU A 204 -19.60 -4.19 -1.53
N ILE A 205 -18.39 -3.90 -1.03
CA ILE A 205 -17.15 -4.18 -1.75
C ILE A 205 -16.87 -5.69 -1.73
N ALA A 206 -17.13 -6.38 -0.62
CA ALA A 206 -17.06 -7.83 -0.56
C ALA A 206 -17.99 -8.47 -1.61
N GLN A 207 -19.23 -7.99 -1.75
CA GLN A 207 -20.18 -8.49 -2.75
C GLN A 207 -19.68 -8.30 -4.19
N LYS A 208 -19.05 -7.16 -4.50
CA LYS A 208 -18.45 -6.93 -5.82
C LYS A 208 -17.31 -7.93 -6.10
N ILE A 209 -16.47 -8.23 -5.10
CA ILE A 209 -15.39 -9.22 -5.26
C ILE A 209 -16.00 -10.62 -5.46
N ILE A 210 -17.04 -10.99 -4.70
CA ILE A 210 -17.75 -12.26 -4.82
C ILE A 210 -18.32 -12.40 -6.23
N ALA A 211 -18.94 -11.33 -6.77
CA ALA A 211 -19.48 -11.33 -8.13
C ALA A 211 -18.39 -11.54 -9.18
N ALA A 212 -17.25 -10.84 -9.05
CA ALA A 212 -16.10 -11.01 -9.95
C ALA A 212 -15.52 -12.44 -9.88
N CYS A 213 -15.44 -13.01 -8.66
CA CYS A 213 -15.04 -14.41 -8.46
C CYS A 213 -16.00 -15.39 -9.13
N GLN A 214 -17.32 -15.14 -9.06
CA GLN A 214 -18.33 -15.97 -9.71
C GLN A 214 -18.19 -15.91 -11.23
N GLU A 215 -18.06 -14.71 -11.79
CA GLU A 215 -17.87 -14.53 -13.23
C GLU A 215 -16.60 -15.23 -13.73
N ALA A 216 -15.50 -15.13 -12.97
CA ALA A 216 -14.26 -15.84 -13.28
C ALA A 216 -14.43 -17.36 -13.30
N ILE A 217 -15.24 -17.93 -12.39
CA ILE A 217 -15.57 -19.35 -12.37
C ILE A 217 -16.41 -19.73 -13.60
N ASP A 218 -17.42 -18.93 -13.94
CA ASP A 218 -18.36 -19.25 -15.03
C ASP A 218 -17.67 -19.21 -16.40
N ILE A 219 -16.80 -18.22 -16.64
CA ILE A 219 -15.99 -18.16 -17.86
C ILE A 219 -15.09 -19.40 -17.99
N ARG A 220 -14.45 -19.83 -16.92
CA ARG A 220 -13.55 -21.00 -16.97
C ARG A 220 -14.27 -22.32 -17.14
N ARG A 221 -15.45 -22.48 -16.54
CA ARG A 221 -16.32 -23.64 -16.76
C ARG A 221 -16.72 -23.77 -18.24
N GLY A 222 -17.01 -22.63 -18.89
CA GLY A 222 -17.32 -22.59 -20.31
C GLY A 222 -16.16 -22.93 -21.26
N THR A 223 -14.91 -22.86 -20.78
CA THR A 223 -13.70 -23.09 -21.60
C THR A 223 -12.99 -24.42 -21.33
N ASN A 224 -13.58 -25.35 -20.59
CA ASN A 224 -12.97 -26.60 -20.10
C ASN A 224 -11.68 -26.41 -19.26
N LYS A 225 -11.35 -25.18 -18.89
CA LYS A 225 -10.27 -24.86 -17.95
C LYS A 225 -10.86 -24.76 -16.54
N GLU A 226 -11.35 -25.88 -16.01
CA GLU A 226 -11.99 -25.90 -14.69
C GLU A 226 -11.04 -25.40 -13.60
N ILE A 227 -11.50 -24.37 -12.87
CA ILE A 227 -11.03 -24.14 -11.49
C ILE A 227 -11.76 -25.20 -10.64
N ARG A 228 -11.23 -26.41 -10.61
CA ARG A 228 -11.87 -27.62 -10.08
C ARG A 228 -12.28 -27.55 -8.61
N ASN A 229 -11.97 -26.49 -7.87
CA ASN A 229 -12.03 -26.50 -6.42
C ASN A 229 -12.91 -25.44 -5.79
N PHE A 230 -13.60 -24.56 -6.55
CA PHE A 230 -14.52 -23.59 -6.01
C PHE A 230 -15.97 -23.89 -6.45
N LYS A 231 -16.87 -23.97 -5.47
CA LYS A 231 -18.30 -24.22 -5.71
C LYS A 231 -19.00 -22.95 -6.22
N SER A 232 -18.59 -21.78 -5.69
CA SER A 232 -19.18 -20.48 -6.00
C SER A 232 -18.15 -19.37 -5.85
N GLY A 233 -18.49 -18.15 -6.31
CA GLY A 233 -17.68 -16.95 -6.08
C GLY A 233 -17.50 -16.63 -4.60
N GLU A 234 -18.53 -16.92 -3.79
CA GLU A 234 -18.48 -16.77 -2.34
C GLU A 234 -17.44 -17.73 -1.70
N ASP A 235 -17.43 -19.00 -2.13
CA ASP A 235 -16.44 -19.99 -1.69
C ASP A 235 -15.01 -19.53 -2.04
N MET A 236 -14.80 -19.01 -3.25
CA MET A 236 -13.51 -18.45 -3.67
C MET A 236 -13.11 -17.22 -2.84
N PHE A 237 -14.04 -16.31 -2.58
CA PHE A 237 -13.79 -15.10 -1.78
C PHE A 237 -13.39 -15.45 -0.34
N TYR A 238 -14.18 -16.29 0.34
CA TYR A 238 -13.87 -16.70 1.71
C TYR A 238 -12.60 -17.53 1.79
N TRP A 239 -12.31 -18.37 0.81
CA TRP A 239 -11.02 -19.01 0.71
C TRP A 239 -9.88 -17.98 0.60
N TRP A 240 -10.04 -16.95 -0.22
CA TRP A 240 -9.02 -15.91 -0.42
C TRP A 240 -8.72 -15.12 0.84
N ILE A 241 -9.72 -14.62 1.55
CA ILE A 241 -9.53 -13.81 2.76
C ILE A 241 -9.12 -14.63 3.99
N ASN A 242 -9.50 -15.90 4.04
CA ASN A 242 -9.14 -16.83 5.13
C ASN A 242 -7.87 -17.63 4.81
N HIS A 243 -7.22 -17.35 3.68
CA HIS A 243 -6.06 -18.12 3.25
C HIS A 243 -4.97 -18.11 4.32
N ASP A 244 -4.70 -19.29 4.90
CA ASP A 244 -3.67 -19.45 5.92
C ASP A 244 -2.31 -19.15 5.29
N LYS A 245 -1.65 -18.18 5.88
CA LYS A 245 -0.37 -17.62 5.41
C LYS A 245 0.75 -18.65 5.31
N SER A 246 0.57 -19.86 5.81
CA SER A 246 1.61 -20.86 6.00
C SER A 246 1.56 -22.06 5.06
N LYS A 247 0.43 -22.35 4.40
CA LYS A 247 0.30 -23.56 3.53
C LYS A 247 -0.56 -23.29 2.31
N PRO A 248 -0.07 -23.55 1.08
CA PRO A 248 -0.97 -23.72 -0.05
C PRO A 248 -1.92 -24.89 0.25
N PRO A 249 -3.16 -24.90 -0.24
CA PRO A 249 -4.05 -26.05 -0.11
C PRO A 249 -3.31 -27.28 -0.62
N LYS A 250 -3.26 -28.35 0.19
CA LYS A 250 -2.46 -29.55 -0.09
C LYS A 250 -2.77 -30.23 -1.43
N ASP A 251 -3.91 -29.90 -2.06
CA ASP A 251 -4.41 -30.55 -3.27
C ASP A 251 -4.46 -29.63 -4.51
N ARG A 252 -3.77 -28.48 -4.48
CA ARG A 252 -3.79 -27.54 -5.60
C ARG A 252 -2.44 -27.47 -6.28
N ASN A 253 -2.35 -28.06 -7.44
CA ASN A 253 -1.20 -27.89 -8.31
C ASN A 253 -1.22 -26.46 -8.88
N LEU A 254 -0.56 -25.53 -8.18
CA LEU A 254 -0.44 -24.14 -8.57
C LEU A 254 0.34 -23.96 -9.89
N ASP A 255 1.13 -24.97 -10.26
CA ASP A 255 1.95 -24.94 -11.48
C ASP A 255 1.08 -24.86 -12.74
N ASN A 256 -0.14 -25.41 -12.71
CA ASN A 256 -1.09 -25.34 -13.83
C ASN A 256 -1.80 -23.97 -13.97
N LEU A 257 -1.61 -23.04 -13.02
CA LEU A 257 -2.14 -21.68 -13.08
C LEU A 257 -1.19 -20.69 -13.75
N PHE A 258 0.07 -21.10 -14.01
CA PHE A 258 1.12 -20.24 -14.54
C PHE A 258 1.47 -20.50 -16.01
N GLU A 259 0.89 -21.54 -16.64
CA GLU A 259 1.06 -21.83 -18.06
C GLU A 259 0.03 -21.09 -18.92
N MET A 260 0.12 -19.76 -18.92
CA MET A 260 -0.51 -18.90 -19.95
C MET A 260 0.40 -17.75 -20.30
#